data_9a75c9cd84aeca11d069b2e66b1f4ba4
#
_entry.id   9a75c9cd84aeca11d069b2e66b1f4ba4
#
_cell.length_a   1.000
_cell.length_b   1.000
_cell.length_c   1.000
_cell.angle_alpha   90.00
_cell.angle_beta   90.00
_cell.angle_gamma   90.00
#
_symmetry.space_group_name_H-M   'P 1'
#
loop_
_entity.id
_entity.type
_entity.pdbx_description
1 polymer ?
#
loop_
_entity_poly.entity_id
_entity_poly.type
_entity_poly.pdbx_seq_one_letter_code
_entity_poly.pdbx_strand_id
1 'polypeptide(L)'
;MDNTRTNRKLSRNLIIATVSFLLLFAAPLSLFGEEKESLNLLRQMGKALAKIAEKASPAVVSLEAQKTVVQEYSTFENWPFGEPFDPFGDDFWNFFYRRSPSPRQRSPRTPRTPERKQSVTAKGSGFIISSDGYILTNNHLAGEAEKINVELGDGRKFTAKLVGADPETDVAVVKIEADNLPFLELADSDTLEVGEWVLAIGNPLGLSHTVTAGIVSAKGRSGLPNLDTPYQNYIQTDAAINFGNSCGPLINLDGKAVGINTAIAGPTGGNIGIGFAIPINMAKNIAEQLMAGKGIERGFLGVQPLDLNQDLAEYFGLKDTKGVLIPEVSEGSAAAKAGLKHNDVILELNGDPVESADAFRSKIAMFKPGTEVKLTIWRDGKRKTITATLDKRPPIEELTGTPKAV
;
A
#
# COMPACT_ATOMS: atom_id res chain seq x y z
N MET A 1 31.36 -41.60 -75.50
CA MET A 1 31.82 -40.91 -74.27
C MET A 1 30.81 -39.88 -73.80
N ASP A 2 29.57 -40.27 -73.40
CA ASP A 2 28.66 -39.26 -72.94
C ASP A 2 27.60 -39.71 -71.87
N ASN A 3 27.77 -40.90 -71.31
CA ASN A 3 26.81 -41.50 -70.41
C ASN A 3 27.13 -41.25 -68.90
N THR A 4 28.31 -40.75 -68.59
CA THR A 4 28.78 -40.53 -67.23
C THR A 4 28.43 -39.12 -66.67
N ARG A 5 28.20 -38.14 -67.57
CA ARG A 5 27.81 -36.74 -67.14
C ARG A 5 26.32 -36.60 -66.80
N THR A 6 25.46 -37.41 -67.46
CA THR A 6 24.00 -37.36 -67.23
C THR A 6 23.67 -38.04 -65.92
N ASN A 7 24.30 -39.14 -65.52
CA ASN A 7 24.03 -39.76 -64.22
C ASN A 7 24.51 -38.96 -63.00
N ARG A 8 25.59 -38.17 -63.14
CA ARG A 8 26.03 -37.28 -62.05
C ARG A 8 25.10 -36.08 -61.82
N LYS A 9 24.47 -35.57 -62.85
CA LYS A 9 23.49 -34.51 -62.73
C LYS A 9 22.15 -34.97 -62.11
N LEU A 10 21.69 -36.18 -62.50
CA LEU A 10 20.49 -36.78 -61.92
C LEU A 10 20.66 -37.10 -60.40
N SER A 11 21.82 -37.72 -60.01
CA SER A 11 22.07 -38.00 -58.58
C SER A 11 22.21 -36.76 -57.72
N ARG A 12 22.81 -35.68 -58.26
CA ARG A 12 22.96 -34.41 -57.55
C ARG A 12 21.62 -33.66 -57.36
N ASN A 13 20.76 -33.72 -58.38
CA ASN A 13 19.42 -33.14 -58.30
C ASN A 13 18.49 -33.95 -57.38
N LEU A 14 18.64 -35.27 -57.32
CA LEU A 14 17.89 -36.13 -56.40
C LEU A 14 18.28 -35.87 -54.93
N ILE A 15 19.61 -35.69 -54.67
CA ILE A 15 20.11 -35.36 -53.31
C ILE A 15 19.66 -33.99 -52.90
N ILE A 16 19.64 -32.97 -53.78
CA ILE A 16 19.17 -31.63 -53.46
C ILE A 16 17.65 -31.66 -53.21
N ALA A 17 16.87 -32.42 -53.98
CA ALA A 17 15.43 -32.57 -53.76
C ALA A 17 15.10 -33.27 -52.43
N THR A 18 15.85 -34.31 -52.04
CA THR A 18 15.66 -35.01 -50.77
C THR A 18 16.09 -34.18 -49.56
N VAL A 19 17.15 -33.39 -49.65
CA VAL A 19 17.58 -32.48 -48.59
C VAL A 19 16.59 -31.32 -48.45
N SER A 20 16.08 -30.75 -49.56
CA SER A 20 15.05 -29.71 -49.50
C SER A 20 13.72 -30.23 -48.96
N PHE A 21 13.35 -31.48 -49.24
CA PHE A 21 12.13 -32.10 -48.71
C PHE A 21 12.25 -32.40 -47.20
N LEU A 22 13.43 -32.84 -46.73
CA LEU A 22 13.73 -33.03 -45.31
C LEU A 22 13.74 -31.72 -44.52
N LEU A 23 14.24 -30.61 -45.09
CA LEU A 23 14.24 -29.30 -44.49
C LEU A 23 12.81 -28.67 -44.39
N LEU A 24 11.92 -28.96 -45.36
CA LEU A 24 10.54 -28.52 -45.34
C LEU A 24 9.67 -29.26 -44.32
N PHE A 25 10.02 -30.48 -43.92
CA PHE A 25 9.32 -31.24 -42.89
C PHE A 25 9.91 -31.03 -41.46
N ALA A 26 11.14 -30.53 -41.34
CA ALA A 26 11.75 -30.25 -40.06
C ALA A 26 11.26 -28.90 -39.42
N ALA A 27 10.86 -27.93 -40.24
CA ALA A 27 10.42 -26.62 -39.80
C ALA A 27 9.13 -26.63 -38.95
N PRO A 28 8.07 -27.42 -39.24
CA PRO A 28 6.88 -27.44 -38.41
C PRO A 28 7.06 -28.12 -37.06
N LEU A 29 8.00 -29.06 -36.91
CA LEU A 29 8.24 -29.74 -35.62
C LEU A 29 8.90 -28.84 -34.59
N SER A 30 9.76 -27.90 -34.97
CA SER A 30 10.39 -26.94 -34.07
C SER A 30 9.38 -25.91 -33.56
N LEU A 31 8.47 -25.43 -34.41
CA LEU A 31 7.41 -24.50 -34.03
C LEU A 31 6.45 -25.09 -33.00
N PHE A 32 6.06 -26.36 -33.14
CA PHE A 32 5.20 -27.06 -32.15
C PHE A 32 5.95 -27.36 -30.83
N GLY A 33 7.26 -27.50 -30.88
CA GLY A 33 8.12 -27.69 -29.69
C GLY A 33 8.17 -26.42 -28.83
N GLU A 34 8.42 -25.28 -29.43
CA GLU A 34 8.50 -23.97 -28.76
C GLU A 34 7.16 -23.56 -28.17
N GLU A 35 6.04 -23.77 -28.87
CA GLU A 35 4.71 -23.47 -28.36
C GLU A 35 4.38 -24.31 -27.10
N LYS A 36 4.71 -25.61 -27.14
CA LYS A 36 4.49 -26.51 -26.01
C LYS A 36 5.35 -26.16 -24.80
N GLU A 37 6.60 -25.73 -25.03
CA GLU A 37 7.50 -25.27 -23.97
C GLU A 37 7.01 -23.97 -23.33
N SER A 38 6.61 -23.01 -24.14
CA SER A 38 6.01 -21.74 -23.68
C SER A 38 4.75 -21.97 -22.86
N LEU A 39 3.85 -22.85 -23.31
CA LEU A 39 2.66 -23.23 -22.55
C LEU A 39 2.99 -23.92 -21.22
N ASN A 40 4.04 -24.73 -21.18
CA ASN A 40 4.48 -25.37 -19.94
C ASN A 40 5.02 -24.34 -18.93
N LEU A 41 5.76 -23.35 -19.38
CA LEU A 41 6.26 -22.26 -18.55
C LEU A 41 5.10 -21.49 -17.91
N LEU A 42 4.08 -21.09 -18.69
CA LEU A 42 2.88 -20.42 -18.19
C LEU A 42 2.09 -21.27 -17.16
N ARG A 43 1.99 -22.58 -17.41
CA ARG A 43 1.37 -23.51 -16.45
C ARG A 43 2.19 -23.62 -15.16
N GLN A 44 3.51 -23.63 -15.22
CA GLN A 44 4.38 -23.66 -14.05
C GLN A 44 4.25 -22.39 -13.25
N MET A 45 4.21 -21.22 -13.90
CA MET A 45 3.96 -19.93 -13.26
C MET A 45 2.62 -19.92 -12.54
N GLY A 46 1.52 -20.31 -13.19
CA GLY A 46 0.21 -20.40 -12.55
C GLY A 46 0.19 -21.34 -11.34
N LYS A 47 0.88 -22.49 -11.42
CA LYS A 47 1.01 -23.41 -10.27
C LYS A 47 1.86 -22.81 -9.14
N ALA A 48 2.90 -22.03 -9.46
CA ALA A 48 3.71 -21.36 -8.45
C ALA A 48 2.88 -20.32 -7.68
N LEU A 49 2.13 -19.45 -8.38
CA LEU A 49 1.23 -18.48 -7.76
C LEU A 49 0.16 -19.16 -6.89
N ALA A 50 -0.43 -20.27 -7.39
CA ALA A 50 -1.41 -21.04 -6.61
C ALA A 50 -0.82 -21.61 -5.31
N LYS A 51 0.42 -22.15 -5.34
CA LYS A 51 1.11 -22.65 -4.14
C LYS A 51 1.43 -21.54 -3.14
N ILE A 52 1.82 -20.35 -3.62
CA ILE A 52 2.08 -19.20 -2.76
C ILE A 52 0.77 -18.78 -2.06
N ALA A 53 -0.31 -18.67 -2.82
CA ALA A 53 -1.63 -18.36 -2.28
C ALA A 53 -2.11 -19.41 -1.26
N GLU A 54 -1.97 -20.70 -1.56
CA GLU A 54 -2.31 -21.81 -0.65
C GLU A 54 -1.54 -21.74 0.67
N LYS A 55 -0.24 -21.42 0.61
CA LYS A 55 0.61 -21.27 1.81
C LYS A 55 0.24 -20.05 2.66
N ALA A 56 -0.10 -18.93 2.01
CA ALA A 56 -0.35 -17.66 2.68
C ALA A 56 -1.79 -17.54 3.22
N SER A 57 -2.77 -18.08 2.50
CA SER A 57 -4.20 -17.94 2.82
C SER A 57 -4.59 -18.33 4.25
N PRO A 58 -4.06 -19.40 4.87
CA PRO A 58 -4.45 -19.75 6.24
C PRO A 58 -4.19 -18.65 7.28
N ALA A 59 -3.25 -17.73 7.02
CA ALA A 59 -2.98 -16.59 7.89
C ALA A 59 -3.85 -15.36 7.60
N VAL A 60 -4.63 -15.37 6.50
CA VAL A 60 -5.51 -14.26 6.12
C VAL A 60 -6.90 -14.49 6.70
N VAL A 61 -7.39 -13.49 7.42
CA VAL A 61 -8.62 -13.58 8.22
C VAL A 61 -9.67 -12.57 7.75
N SER A 62 -10.94 -12.87 8.02
CA SER A 62 -12.04 -11.92 7.89
C SER A 62 -12.20 -11.15 9.20
N LEU A 63 -12.36 -9.83 9.11
CA LEU A 63 -12.70 -8.97 10.24
C LEU A 63 -14.09 -8.36 10.04
N GLU A 64 -14.89 -8.40 11.10
CA GLU A 64 -16.15 -7.68 11.20
C GLU A 64 -16.06 -6.71 12.38
N ALA A 65 -16.07 -5.42 12.08
CA ALA A 65 -15.98 -4.33 13.04
C ALA A 65 -17.35 -3.66 13.22
N GLN A 66 -17.81 -3.52 14.45
CA GLN A 66 -19.10 -2.90 14.80
C GLN A 66 -18.83 -1.56 15.51
N LYS A 67 -19.51 -0.51 15.07
CA LYS A 67 -19.45 0.84 15.62
C LYS A 67 -20.84 1.40 15.78
N THR A 68 -21.09 2.12 16.88
CA THR A 68 -22.33 2.86 17.07
C THR A 68 -22.16 4.28 16.55
N VAL A 69 -22.94 4.66 15.54
CA VAL A 69 -22.96 6.03 15.01
C VAL A 69 -24.19 6.75 15.57
N VAL A 70 -23.97 7.92 16.19
CA VAL A 70 -25.04 8.84 16.59
C VAL A 70 -25.34 9.72 15.39
N GLN A 71 -26.50 9.54 14.77
CA GLN A 71 -26.92 10.35 13.64
C GLN A 71 -27.50 11.66 14.15
N GLU A 72 -26.69 12.73 14.15
CA GLU A 72 -27.19 14.09 14.24
C GLU A 72 -27.85 14.45 12.90
N TYR A 73 -29.14 14.70 12.93
CA TYR A 73 -29.81 15.32 11.78
C TYR A 73 -29.34 16.75 11.67
N SER A 74 -28.32 17.03 10.86
CA SER A 74 -28.01 18.39 10.48
C SER A 74 -29.12 18.91 9.58
N THR A 75 -29.86 19.90 10.08
CA THR A 75 -30.91 20.66 9.33
C THR A 75 -30.30 21.62 8.30
N PHE A 76 -29.21 21.25 7.64
CA PHE A 76 -28.62 22.03 6.55
C PHE A 76 -29.06 21.50 5.18
N GLU A 77 -30.35 21.64 4.89
CA GLU A 77 -30.96 21.27 3.61
C GLU A 77 -30.81 22.33 2.50
N ASN A 78 -30.08 23.41 2.73
CA ASN A 78 -29.89 24.47 1.73
C ASN A 78 -28.52 25.15 1.83
N TRP A 79 -27.44 24.42 1.45
CA TRP A 79 -26.17 25.07 1.15
C TRP A 79 -26.06 25.29 -0.36
N PRO A 80 -25.84 26.52 -0.86
CA PRO A 80 -25.88 26.82 -2.31
C PRO A 80 -24.69 26.28 -3.11
N PHE A 81 -23.69 25.66 -2.47
CA PHE A 81 -22.44 25.25 -3.09
C PHE A 81 -22.13 23.74 -2.99
N GLY A 82 -23.15 22.89 -2.90
CA GLY A 82 -22.95 21.44 -2.78
C GLY A 82 -22.53 20.99 -1.39
N GLU A 83 -22.68 19.71 -1.09
CA GLU A 83 -22.26 19.12 0.17
C GLU A 83 -20.74 19.28 0.38
N PRO A 84 -20.26 19.37 1.64
CA PRO A 84 -18.83 19.31 1.92
C PRO A 84 -18.26 18.04 1.27
N PHE A 85 -17.23 18.19 0.48
CA PHE A 85 -16.56 17.13 -0.24
C PHE A 85 -16.13 16.04 0.76
N ASP A 86 -16.80 14.89 0.75
CA ASP A 86 -16.36 13.69 1.45
C ASP A 86 -15.36 12.96 0.54
N PRO A 87 -14.08 12.89 0.90
CA PRO A 87 -13.04 12.32 0.07
C PRO A 87 -13.26 10.85 -0.26
N PHE A 88 -14.02 10.13 0.55
CA PHE A 88 -14.37 8.73 0.31
C PHE A 88 -15.79 8.54 -0.22
N GLY A 89 -16.60 9.61 -0.28
CA GLY A 89 -17.97 9.62 -0.75
C GLY A 89 -18.91 8.72 0.06
N ASP A 90 -20.21 9.07 0.07
CA ASP A 90 -21.23 8.20 0.67
C ASP A 90 -21.18 6.75 0.14
N ASP A 91 -20.72 6.54 -1.10
CA ASP A 91 -20.60 5.23 -1.72
C ASP A 91 -19.46 4.40 -1.12
N PHE A 92 -18.32 5.01 -0.75
CA PHE A 92 -17.23 4.33 -0.06
C PHE A 92 -17.65 3.92 1.35
N TRP A 93 -18.22 4.83 2.12
CA TRP A 93 -18.71 4.54 3.47
C TRP A 93 -19.92 3.60 3.45
N ASN A 94 -20.84 3.74 2.50
CA ASN A 94 -21.94 2.79 2.30
C ASN A 94 -21.46 1.40 1.91
N PHE A 95 -20.33 1.31 1.24
CA PHE A 95 -19.68 0.07 0.87
C PHE A 95 -19.05 -0.63 2.08
N PHE A 96 -18.33 0.09 2.95
CA PHE A 96 -17.72 -0.48 4.15
C PHE A 96 -18.72 -0.71 5.29
N TYR A 97 -19.66 0.22 5.47
CA TYR A 97 -20.63 0.21 6.56
C TYR A 97 -22.03 -0.11 6.05
N ARG A 98 -22.26 -1.16 5.33
CA ARG A 98 -23.56 -1.67 4.83
C ARG A 98 -24.78 -0.89 5.38
N ARG A 99 -24.93 0.38 4.97
CA ARG A 99 -26.14 1.17 5.23
C ARG A 99 -27.24 0.60 4.37
N SER A 100 -28.23 -0.04 4.99
CA SER A 100 -29.46 -0.39 4.28
C SER A 100 -30.11 0.91 3.78
N PRO A 101 -30.43 1.02 2.48
CA PRO A 101 -31.14 2.20 2.00
C PRO A 101 -32.48 2.29 2.69
N SER A 102 -32.65 3.28 3.57
CA SER A 102 -33.96 3.57 4.14
C SER A 102 -34.83 4.19 3.06
N PRO A 103 -36.08 3.74 2.85
CA PRO A 103 -37.00 4.39 1.93
C PRO A 103 -37.23 5.82 2.37
N ARG A 104 -36.98 6.79 1.50
CA ARG A 104 -37.30 8.21 1.72
C ARG A 104 -38.80 8.37 1.89
N GLN A 105 -39.32 8.29 3.09
CA GLN A 105 -40.65 8.78 3.42
C GLN A 105 -40.55 10.25 3.81
N ARG A 106 -41.11 11.12 2.96
CA ARG A 106 -41.39 12.51 3.28
C ARG A 106 -42.44 12.53 4.37
N SER A 107 -42.10 12.94 5.60
CA SER A 107 -43.02 13.25 6.69
C SER A 107 -42.88 14.68 7.16
N PRO A 108 -44.02 15.35 7.58
CA PRO A 108 -44.03 16.75 7.95
C PRO A 108 -43.32 16.99 9.28
N ARG A 109 -42.81 18.23 9.45
CA ARG A 109 -42.08 18.77 10.60
C ARG A 109 -42.74 18.47 11.95
N THR A 110 -41.99 17.76 12.81
CA THR A 110 -42.23 17.77 14.26
C THR A 110 -40.93 18.06 15.03
N PRO A 111 -40.99 18.78 16.15
CA PRO A 111 -39.82 19.26 16.87
C PRO A 111 -39.21 18.13 17.73
N ARG A 112 -37.87 18.07 17.78
CA ARG A 112 -37.04 17.25 18.68
C ARG A 112 -37.30 15.73 18.61
N THR A 113 -36.65 15.10 17.65
CA THR A 113 -36.49 13.62 17.65
C THR A 113 -35.32 13.25 18.54
N PRO A 114 -35.44 12.18 19.37
CA PRO A 114 -34.35 11.68 20.19
C PRO A 114 -33.20 11.16 19.29
N GLU A 115 -31.97 11.37 19.70
CA GLU A 115 -30.75 10.83 19.10
C GLU A 115 -30.94 9.32 18.83
N ARG A 116 -30.93 8.93 17.59
CA ARG A 116 -31.08 7.52 17.23
C ARG A 116 -29.67 6.92 17.06
N LYS A 117 -29.24 6.15 18.04
CA LYS A 117 -28.02 5.34 17.95
C LYS A 117 -28.26 4.20 16.95
N GLN A 118 -27.45 4.15 15.91
CA GLN A 118 -27.50 3.06 14.92
C GLN A 118 -26.17 2.32 14.95
N SER A 119 -26.22 0.97 15.11
CA SER A 119 -25.04 0.14 14.98
C SER A 119 -24.75 -0.08 13.50
N VAL A 120 -23.54 0.21 13.08
CA VAL A 120 -23.05 0.03 11.72
C VAL A 120 -21.95 -1.04 11.76
N THR A 121 -21.95 -1.94 10.78
CA THR A 121 -20.99 -3.04 10.69
C THR A 121 -20.14 -2.87 9.43
N ALA A 122 -18.84 -2.79 9.59
CA ALA A 122 -17.86 -2.82 8.51
C ALA A 122 -17.23 -4.21 8.40
N LYS A 123 -16.91 -4.64 7.18
CA LYS A 123 -16.20 -5.90 6.93
C LYS A 123 -14.97 -5.66 6.08
N GLY A 124 -13.89 -6.36 6.40
CA GLY A 124 -12.64 -6.31 5.67
C GLY A 124 -11.77 -7.52 6.00
N SER A 125 -10.54 -7.48 5.55
CA SER A 125 -9.57 -8.52 5.83
C SER A 125 -8.51 -8.06 6.84
N GLY A 126 -7.72 -9.01 7.29
CA GLY A 126 -6.47 -8.79 8.03
C GLY A 126 -5.60 -10.02 7.87
N PHE A 127 -4.42 -9.99 8.45
CA PHE A 127 -3.55 -11.16 8.46
C PHE A 127 -2.79 -11.30 9.77
N ILE A 128 -2.66 -12.55 10.18
CA ILE A 128 -1.97 -12.92 11.42
C ILE A 128 -0.47 -12.76 11.20
N ILE A 129 0.22 -12.11 12.14
CA ILE A 129 1.66 -11.84 12.10
C ILE A 129 2.44 -12.57 13.19
N SER A 130 1.76 -13.29 14.09
CA SER A 130 2.38 -14.08 15.14
C SER A 130 1.53 -15.28 15.52
N SER A 131 2.15 -16.37 15.94
CA SER A 131 1.48 -17.62 16.30
C SER A 131 0.54 -17.53 17.51
N ASP A 132 0.67 -16.47 18.31
CA ASP A 132 -0.17 -16.17 19.49
C ASP A 132 -1.35 -15.25 19.18
N GLY A 133 -1.54 -14.78 17.90
CA GLY A 133 -2.76 -14.14 17.44
C GLY A 133 -2.76 -12.64 17.30
N TYR A 134 -1.62 -11.99 17.11
CA TYR A 134 -1.57 -10.60 16.62
C TYR A 134 -1.93 -10.55 15.14
N ILE A 135 -2.78 -9.60 14.77
CA ILE A 135 -3.31 -9.42 13.41
C ILE A 135 -3.10 -7.98 12.98
N LEU A 136 -2.54 -7.78 11.79
CA LEU A 136 -2.48 -6.48 11.10
C LEU A 136 -3.72 -6.27 10.24
N THR A 137 -4.22 -5.04 10.27
CA THR A 137 -5.33 -4.55 9.45
C THR A 137 -5.25 -3.02 9.32
N ASN A 138 -6.22 -2.37 8.70
CA ASN A 138 -6.28 -0.92 8.62
C ASN A 138 -7.02 -0.28 9.80
N ASN A 139 -6.60 0.95 10.13
CA ASN A 139 -7.26 1.78 11.14
C ASN A 139 -8.71 2.09 10.75
N HIS A 140 -8.99 2.44 9.49
CA HIS A 140 -10.34 2.77 9.04
C HIS A 140 -11.34 1.62 9.26
N LEU A 141 -10.87 0.35 9.33
CA LEU A 141 -11.70 -0.81 9.66
C LEU A 141 -11.85 -1.01 11.18
N ALA A 142 -10.74 -0.98 11.92
CA ALA A 142 -10.70 -1.46 13.30
C ALA A 142 -10.55 -0.34 14.36
N GLY A 143 -10.05 0.85 13.98
CA GLY A 143 -9.58 1.87 14.93
C GLY A 143 -10.64 2.43 15.87
N GLU A 144 -11.88 2.54 15.41
CA GLU A 144 -13.00 3.08 16.20
C GLU A 144 -14.07 2.02 16.49
N ALA A 145 -13.76 0.75 16.31
CA ALA A 145 -14.72 -0.33 16.52
C ALA A 145 -14.93 -0.58 18.02
N GLU A 146 -16.19 -0.65 18.44
CA GLU A 146 -16.59 -1.07 19.79
C GLU A 146 -16.46 -2.58 19.98
N LYS A 147 -16.64 -3.33 18.89
CA LYS A 147 -16.53 -4.79 18.87
C LYS A 147 -15.91 -5.25 17.56
N ILE A 148 -14.93 -6.15 17.66
CA ILE A 148 -14.26 -6.75 16.50
C ILE A 148 -14.41 -8.27 16.59
N ASN A 149 -14.99 -8.87 15.56
CA ASN A 149 -15.04 -10.31 15.38
C ASN A 149 -14.06 -10.70 14.28
N VAL A 150 -13.34 -11.80 14.49
CA VAL A 150 -12.37 -12.36 13.54
C VAL A 150 -12.81 -13.76 13.18
N GLU A 151 -12.86 -14.08 11.89
CA GLU A 151 -13.10 -15.42 11.38
C GLU A 151 -11.88 -15.90 10.60
N LEU A 152 -11.32 -17.04 11.02
CA LEU A 152 -10.18 -17.66 10.35
C LEU A 152 -10.63 -18.41 9.10
N GLY A 153 -9.69 -18.73 8.21
CA GLY A 153 -9.96 -19.50 6.99
C GLY A 153 -10.48 -20.94 7.24
N ASP A 154 -10.29 -21.48 8.43
CA ASP A 154 -10.82 -22.77 8.86
C ASP A 154 -12.22 -22.69 9.54
N GLY A 155 -12.80 -21.49 9.60
CA GLY A 155 -14.13 -21.22 10.15
C GLY A 155 -14.17 -20.96 11.65
N ARG A 156 -13.03 -21.02 12.37
CA ARG A 156 -12.98 -20.63 13.79
C ARG A 156 -13.25 -19.14 13.94
N LYS A 157 -14.04 -18.78 14.95
CA LYS A 157 -14.45 -17.39 15.22
C LYS A 157 -13.95 -16.93 16.59
N PHE A 158 -13.47 -15.71 16.64
CA PHE A 158 -12.93 -15.08 17.86
C PHE A 158 -13.46 -13.67 18.01
N THR A 159 -13.62 -13.22 19.23
CA THR A 159 -13.72 -11.78 19.52
C THR A 159 -12.31 -11.25 19.73
N ALA A 160 -11.92 -10.24 18.95
CA ALA A 160 -10.60 -9.62 19.05
C ALA A 160 -10.64 -8.38 19.95
N LYS A 161 -9.49 -8.08 20.55
CA LYS A 161 -9.24 -6.82 21.25
C LYS A 161 -8.45 -5.90 20.33
N LEU A 162 -8.81 -4.63 20.24
CA LEU A 162 -7.96 -3.63 19.62
C LEU A 162 -6.74 -3.40 20.53
N VAL A 163 -5.55 -3.70 20.02
CA VAL A 163 -4.28 -3.43 20.71
C VAL A 163 -3.96 -1.94 20.57
N GLY A 164 -4.16 -1.38 19.39
CA GLY A 164 -4.03 0.02 19.07
C GLY A 164 -4.19 0.28 17.59
N ALA A 165 -4.34 1.55 17.26
CA ALA A 165 -4.49 2.02 15.88
C ALA A 165 -3.76 3.35 15.69
N ASP A 166 -3.31 3.57 14.46
CA ASP A 166 -2.66 4.79 14.03
C ASP A 166 -3.42 5.39 12.83
N PRO A 167 -4.25 6.41 13.05
CA PRO A 167 -4.99 7.06 11.97
C PRO A 167 -4.08 7.73 10.94
N GLU A 168 -2.88 8.18 11.34
CA GLU A 168 -1.99 8.92 10.45
C GLU A 168 -1.31 8.05 9.40
N THR A 169 -1.23 6.73 9.61
CA THR A 169 -0.71 5.75 8.64
C THR A 169 -1.75 4.74 8.19
N ASP A 170 -2.97 4.81 8.75
CA ASP A 170 -4.05 3.86 8.53
C ASP A 170 -3.70 2.41 8.90
N VAL A 171 -2.92 2.21 9.96
CA VAL A 171 -2.53 0.89 10.49
C VAL A 171 -3.21 0.60 11.80
N ALA A 172 -3.72 -0.62 11.98
CA ALA A 172 -4.24 -1.10 13.26
C ALA A 172 -3.72 -2.52 13.58
N VAL A 173 -3.60 -2.80 14.87
CA VAL A 173 -3.28 -4.11 15.42
C VAL A 173 -4.42 -4.58 16.29
N VAL A 174 -4.91 -5.78 16.00
CA VAL A 174 -5.89 -6.46 16.86
C VAL A 174 -5.31 -7.78 17.36
N LYS A 175 -5.85 -8.30 18.48
CA LYS A 175 -5.37 -9.53 19.14
C LYS A 175 -6.53 -10.47 19.38
N ILE A 176 -6.37 -11.72 18.96
CA ILE A 176 -7.22 -12.85 19.36
C ILE A 176 -6.48 -13.75 20.36
N GLU A 177 -7.21 -14.34 21.28
CA GLU A 177 -6.67 -15.28 22.25
C GLU A 177 -6.69 -16.70 21.66
N ALA A 178 -5.59 -17.07 21.00
CA ALA A 178 -5.41 -18.39 20.40
C ALA A 178 -3.91 -18.65 20.20
N ASP A 179 -3.51 -19.93 20.21
CA ASP A 179 -2.14 -20.37 20.06
C ASP A 179 -1.97 -21.20 18.78
N ASN A 180 -0.72 -21.38 18.36
CA ASN A 180 -0.34 -22.19 17.21
C ASN A 180 -1.05 -21.81 15.93
N LEU A 181 -1.29 -20.52 15.75
CA LEU A 181 -1.91 -19.99 14.55
C LEU A 181 -0.92 -19.95 13.38
N PRO A 182 -1.40 -20.18 12.15
CA PRO A 182 -0.63 -19.85 10.95
C PRO A 182 -0.44 -18.33 10.91
N PHE A 183 0.75 -17.87 10.55
CA PHE A 183 1.08 -16.45 10.43
C PHE A 183 1.93 -16.18 9.19
N LEU A 184 1.89 -14.94 8.69
CA LEU A 184 2.73 -14.47 7.61
C LEU A 184 4.02 -13.87 8.16
N GLU A 185 5.14 -14.24 7.57
CA GLU A 185 6.39 -13.51 7.74
C GLU A 185 6.29 -12.15 7.04
N LEU A 186 6.87 -11.13 7.65
CA LEU A 186 6.97 -9.79 7.09
C LEU A 186 8.29 -9.67 6.32
N ALA A 187 8.20 -9.26 5.05
CA ALA A 187 9.38 -9.02 4.20
C ALA A 187 10.00 -7.65 4.51
N ASP A 188 10.99 -7.27 3.73
CA ASP A 188 11.53 -5.92 3.68
C ASP A 188 10.96 -5.19 2.44
N SER A 189 10.00 -4.28 2.65
CA SER A 189 9.38 -3.54 1.55
C SER A 189 10.29 -2.53 0.87
N ASP A 190 11.42 -2.17 1.50
CA ASP A 190 12.38 -1.23 0.89
C ASP A 190 13.17 -1.90 -0.23
N THR A 191 13.37 -3.23 -0.17
CA THR A 191 14.04 -4.01 -1.20
C THR A 191 13.18 -4.35 -2.42
N LEU A 192 11.86 -4.12 -2.36
CA LEU A 192 10.94 -4.38 -3.47
C LEU A 192 11.33 -3.56 -4.69
N GLU A 193 11.27 -4.17 -5.88
CA GLU A 193 11.53 -3.51 -7.16
C GLU A 193 10.25 -3.36 -7.99
N VAL A 194 10.17 -2.30 -8.78
CA VAL A 194 9.08 -2.12 -9.76
C VAL A 194 9.16 -3.21 -10.81
N GLY A 195 8.04 -3.88 -11.08
CA GLY A 195 7.95 -5.04 -11.96
C GLY A 195 7.90 -6.39 -11.23
N GLU A 196 8.22 -6.46 -9.93
CA GLU A 196 8.10 -7.70 -9.16
C GLU A 196 6.65 -8.14 -9.03
N TRP A 197 6.42 -9.46 -9.13
CA TRP A 197 5.11 -10.05 -8.93
C TRP A 197 4.66 -9.99 -7.48
N VAL A 198 3.40 -9.61 -7.29
CA VAL A 198 2.74 -9.59 -5.99
C VAL A 198 1.33 -10.19 -6.08
N LEU A 199 0.84 -10.72 -4.95
CA LEU A 199 -0.52 -11.22 -4.81
C LEU A 199 -1.22 -10.45 -3.69
N ALA A 200 -2.42 -9.97 -3.96
CA ALA A 200 -3.30 -9.43 -2.94
C ALA A 200 -4.28 -10.52 -2.50
N ILE A 201 -4.31 -10.80 -1.19
CA ILE A 201 -5.16 -11.85 -0.62
C ILE A 201 -6.13 -11.24 0.36
N GLY A 202 -7.39 -11.69 0.33
CA GLY A 202 -8.41 -11.32 1.29
C GLY A 202 -9.34 -12.48 1.64
N ASN A 203 -10.13 -12.26 2.69
CA ASN A 203 -11.18 -13.20 3.14
C ASN A 203 -12.49 -12.45 3.41
N PRO A 204 -13.18 -11.99 2.36
CA PRO A 204 -14.25 -10.99 2.48
C PRO A 204 -15.47 -11.40 3.29
N LEU A 205 -15.73 -12.65 3.46
CA LEU A 205 -16.96 -13.11 4.12
C LEU A 205 -16.74 -14.37 4.97
N GLY A 206 -15.48 -14.78 5.19
CA GLY A 206 -15.17 -16.05 5.85
C GLY A 206 -15.54 -17.29 5.01
N LEU A 207 -16.00 -17.10 3.75
CA LEU A 207 -16.48 -18.19 2.92
C LEU A 207 -15.39 -18.80 2.04
N SER A 208 -14.48 -17.97 1.51
CA SER A 208 -13.31 -18.39 0.72
C SER A 208 -12.38 -17.20 0.49
N HIS A 209 -11.08 -17.48 0.41
CA HIS A 209 -10.09 -16.47 0.10
C HIS A 209 -10.24 -15.98 -1.34
N THR A 210 -10.10 -14.67 -1.54
CA THR A 210 -9.97 -14.04 -2.85
C THR A 210 -8.50 -13.74 -3.07
N VAL A 211 -7.96 -14.15 -4.22
CA VAL A 211 -6.57 -13.91 -4.61
C VAL A 211 -6.55 -13.18 -5.94
N THR A 212 -5.86 -12.07 -5.99
CA THR A 212 -5.54 -11.39 -7.24
C THR A 212 -4.03 -11.27 -7.38
N ALA A 213 -3.52 -11.30 -8.61
CA ALA A 213 -2.09 -11.21 -8.90
C ALA A 213 -1.82 -10.03 -9.83
N GLY A 214 -0.69 -9.41 -9.67
CA GLY A 214 -0.20 -8.30 -10.45
C GLY A 214 1.27 -8.04 -10.14
N ILE A 215 1.72 -6.84 -10.44
CA ILE A 215 3.10 -6.42 -10.20
C ILE A 215 3.14 -5.17 -9.32
N VAL A 216 4.31 -4.88 -8.77
CA VAL A 216 4.62 -3.57 -8.22
C VAL A 216 4.70 -2.57 -9.37
N SER A 217 3.72 -1.70 -9.51
CA SER A 217 3.66 -0.70 -10.58
C SER A 217 4.50 0.55 -10.29
N ALA A 218 4.59 0.92 -9.00
CA ALA A 218 5.42 2.02 -8.51
C ALA A 218 5.63 1.92 -7.00
N LYS A 219 6.57 2.71 -6.47
CA LYS A 219 6.82 2.88 -5.03
C LYS A 219 6.78 4.36 -4.68
N GLY A 220 6.63 4.68 -3.40
CA GLY A 220 6.70 6.05 -2.92
C GLY A 220 5.50 6.92 -3.31
N ARG A 221 4.35 6.33 -3.65
CA ARG A 221 3.18 7.11 -4.05
C ARG A 221 2.63 7.92 -2.87
N SER A 222 2.44 9.21 -3.11
CA SER A 222 1.91 10.18 -2.15
C SER A 222 1.04 11.21 -2.88
N GLY A 223 0.43 12.14 -2.13
CA GLY A 223 -0.45 13.16 -2.70
C GLY A 223 -1.69 12.56 -3.36
N LEU A 224 -2.12 11.37 -2.90
CA LEU A 224 -3.28 10.70 -3.47
C LEU A 224 -4.53 11.47 -3.06
N PRO A 225 -5.35 11.93 -4.03
CA PRO A 225 -6.60 12.57 -3.71
C PRO A 225 -7.49 11.61 -2.93
N ASN A 226 -8.19 12.11 -1.92
CA ASN A 226 -9.12 11.36 -1.10
C ASN A 226 -8.49 10.39 -0.07
N LEU A 227 -7.20 10.49 0.22
CA LEU A 227 -6.56 9.79 1.33
C LEU A 227 -6.04 10.82 2.34
N ASP A 228 -6.74 10.93 3.47
CA ASP A 228 -6.45 11.95 4.52
C ASP A 228 -5.35 11.49 5.50
N THR A 229 -4.48 10.58 5.05
CA THR A 229 -3.35 10.13 5.85
C THR A 229 -2.15 11.03 5.60
N PRO A 230 -1.60 11.70 6.64
CA PRO A 230 -0.47 12.62 6.47
C PRO A 230 0.85 11.94 6.12
N TYR A 231 0.97 10.62 6.33
CA TYR A 231 2.16 9.85 6.00
C TYR A 231 1.87 8.89 4.87
N GLN A 232 1.94 9.41 3.65
CA GLN A 232 1.75 8.63 2.43
C GLN A 232 3.10 8.19 1.85
N ASN A 233 3.25 6.90 1.60
CA ASN A 233 4.42 6.29 0.94
C ASN A 233 4.00 4.94 0.36
N TYR A 234 2.93 4.93 -0.46
CA TYR A 234 2.29 3.68 -0.87
C TYR A 234 3.07 2.92 -1.94
N ILE A 235 2.95 1.60 -1.89
CA ILE A 235 3.24 0.70 -3.01
C ILE A 235 2.02 0.74 -3.93
N GLN A 236 2.22 1.04 -5.22
CA GLN A 236 1.21 0.93 -6.24
C GLN A 236 1.30 -0.45 -6.90
N THR A 237 0.15 -1.09 -7.15
CA THR A 237 0.06 -2.38 -7.86
C THR A 237 -1.14 -2.39 -8.81
N ASP A 238 -1.04 -3.19 -9.87
CA ASP A 238 -2.16 -3.51 -10.75
C ASP A 238 -2.88 -4.81 -10.34
N ALA A 239 -2.39 -5.52 -9.31
CA ALA A 239 -3.19 -6.54 -8.64
C ALA A 239 -4.52 -5.91 -8.20
N ALA A 240 -5.64 -6.49 -8.61
CA ALA A 240 -6.95 -5.91 -8.36
C ALA A 240 -7.25 -5.84 -6.86
N ILE A 241 -7.21 -4.63 -6.28
CA ILE A 241 -7.64 -4.35 -4.92
C ILE A 241 -9.12 -3.96 -5.00
N ASN A 242 -9.96 -4.70 -4.32
CA ASN A 242 -11.40 -4.46 -4.25
C ASN A 242 -11.94 -4.86 -2.89
N PHE A 243 -13.25 -4.68 -2.75
CA PHE A 243 -14.01 -5.23 -1.64
C PHE A 243 -13.65 -6.71 -1.42
N GLY A 244 -13.09 -6.97 -0.25
CA GLY A 244 -12.74 -8.32 0.15
C GLY A 244 -11.27 -8.57 0.37
N ASN A 245 -10.36 -7.98 -0.41
CA ASN A 245 -8.92 -8.04 -0.13
C ASN A 245 -8.36 -6.73 0.45
N SER A 246 -9.17 -5.67 0.57
CA SER A 246 -8.82 -4.47 1.34
C SER A 246 -8.55 -4.85 2.80
N CYS A 247 -7.55 -4.22 3.39
CA CYS A 247 -7.01 -4.49 4.74
C CYS A 247 -6.30 -5.85 4.88
N GLY A 248 -6.27 -6.69 3.83
CA GLY A 248 -5.49 -7.92 3.75
C GLY A 248 -4.06 -7.68 3.29
N PRO A 249 -3.22 -8.73 3.22
CA PRO A 249 -1.83 -8.60 2.81
C PRO A 249 -1.66 -8.45 1.31
N LEU A 250 -0.66 -7.65 0.92
CA LEU A 250 0.06 -7.79 -0.35
C LEU A 250 1.27 -8.66 -0.09
N ILE A 251 1.46 -9.75 -0.82
CA ILE A 251 2.55 -10.71 -0.62
C ILE A 251 3.44 -10.83 -1.86
N ASN A 252 4.72 -11.13 -1.65
CA ASN A 252 5.69 -11.39 -2.71
C ASN A 252 5.72 -12.90 -3.11
N LEU A 253 6.60 -13.26 -4.04
CA LEU A 253 6.75 -14.65 -4.51
C LEU A 253 7.33 -15.60 -3.44
N ASP A 254 7.93 -15.09 -2.36
CA ASP A 254 8.37 -15.89 -1.22
C ASP A 254 7.22 -16.23 -0.26
N GLY A 255 6.04 -15.68 -0.49
CA GLY A 255 4.86 -15.81 0.38
C GLY A 255 4.94 -14.96 1.64
N LYS A 256 5.73 -13.89 1.64
CA LYS A 256 5.88 -12.93 2.75
C LYS A 256 5.09 -11.66 2.47
N ALA A 257 4.53 -11.06 3.52
CA ALA A 257 3.81 -9.79 3.41
C ALA A 257 4.78 -8.65 3.09
N VAL A 258 4.49 -7.89 2.01
CA VAL A 258 5.23 -6.69 1.59
C VAL A 258 4.40 -5.41 1.79
N GLY A 259 3.11 -5.54 2.08
CA GLY A 259 2.23 -4.42 2.37
C GLY A 259 0.87 -4.81 2.90
N ILE A 260 0.07 -3.80 3.30
CA ILE A 260 -1.35 -3.91 3.65
C ILE A 260 -2.15 -3.23 2.54
N ASN A 261 -3.02 -3.95 1.86
CA ASN A 261 -3.91 -3.39 0.84
C ASN A 261 -4.84 -2.36 1.48
N THR A 262 -4.87 -1.12 0.99
CA THR A 262 -5.64 -0.07 1.68
C THR A 262 -6.60 0.68 0.78
N ALA A 263 -6.19 1.07 -0.43
CA ALA A 263 -6.97 1.98 -1.25
C ALA A 263 -6.92 1.64 -2.74
N ILE A 264 -7.87 2.21 -3.48
CA ILE A 264 -7.92 2.18 -4.94
C ILE A 264 -8.08 3.60 -5.46
N ALA A 265 -7.49 3.90 -6.61
CA ALA A 265 -7.85 5.08 -7.38
C ALA A 265 -8.87 4.68 -8.45
N GLY A 266 -10.07 5.25 -8.36
CA GLY A 266 -11.10 5.02 -9.38
C GLY A 266 -12.31 5.94 -9.18
N PRO A 267 -12.85 6.53 -10.25
CA PRO A 267 -13.96 7.49 -10.15
C PRO A 267 -15.30 6.85 -9.75
N THR A 268 -15.40 5.51 -9.78
CA THR A 268 -16.63 4.75 -9.53
C THR A 268 -16.53 3.80 -8.33
N GLY A 269 -15.45 3.91 -7.50
CA GLY A 269 -15.24 3.01 -6.35
C GLY A 269 -14.79 1.58 -6.73
N GLY A 270 -14.58 1.28 -8.03
CA GLY A 270 -14.02 0.01 -8.51
C GLY A 270 -12.56 0.14 -8.92
N ASN A 271 -11.81 -0.96 -8.83
CA ASN A 271 -10.43 -1.01 -9.30
C ASN A 271 -10.34 -0.86 -10.83
N ILE A 272 -9.50 0.05 -11.29
CA ILE A 272 -9.20 0.30 -12.71
C ILE A 272 -7.76 -0.08 -13.09
N GLY A 273 -7.13 -0.99 -12.34
CA GLY A 273 -5.72 -1.35 -12.48
C GLY A 273 -4.77 -0.49 -11.64
N ILE A 274 -5.29 0.27 -10.68
CA ILE A 274 -4.51 1.12 -9.77
C ILE A 274 -4.96 0.84 -8.34
N GLY A 275 -4.19 0.04 -7.63
CA GLY A 275 -4.35 -0.28 -6.21
C GLY A 275 -3.15 0.22 -5.41
N PHE A 276 -3.34 0.45 -4.13
CA PHE A 276 -2.32 0.94 -3.21
C PHE A 276 -2.25 0.07 -1.96
N ALA A 277 -1.02 -0.14 -1.49
CA ALA A 277 -0.76 -0.83 -0.24
C ALA A 277 0.21 -0.02 0.64
N ILE A 278 -0.02 -0.03 1.94
CA ILE A 278 0.90 0.51 2.94
C ILE A 278 2.13 -0.40 2.99
N PRO A 279 3.37 0.12 2.85
CA PRO A 279 4.57 -0.69 2.92
C PRO A 279 4.68 -1.44 4.25
N ILE A 280 5.11 -2.69 4.21
CA ILE A 280 5.15 -3.52 5.42
C ILE A 280 6.16 -3.01 6.45
N ASN A 281 7.25 -2.37 6.05
CA ASN A 281 8.21 -1.76 6.99
C ASN A 281 7.56 -0.66 7.81
N MET A 282 6.70 0.18 7.19
CA MET A 282 5.89 1.18 7.89
C MET A 282 4.91 0.51 8.86
N ALA A 283 4.14 -0.46 8.39
CA ALA A 283 3.16 -1.17 9.21
C ALA A 283 3.82 -1.91 10.39
N LYS A 284 4.98 -2.55 10.18
CA LYS A 284 5.76 -3.23 11.22
C LYS A 284 6.23 -2.25 12.30
N ASN A 285 6.78 -1.11 11.90
CA ASN A 285 7.25 -0.08 12.84
C ASN A 285 6.11 0.41 13.74
N ILE A 286 4.95 0.69 13.17
CA ILE A 286 3.75 1.10 13.90
C ILE A 286 3.24 -0.03 14.79
N ALA A 287 3.14 -1.25 14.28
CA ALA A 287 2.67 -2.41 15.04
C ALA A 287 3.53 -2.67 16.29
N GLU A 288 4.86 -2.62 16.15
CA GLU A 288 5.78 -2.80 17.29
C GLU A 288 5.54 -1.76 18.39
N GLN A 289 5.28 -0.51 18.02
CA GLN A 289 4.98 0.57 18.99
C GLN A 289 3.62 0.36 19.64
N LEU A 290 2.57 0.00 18.87
CA LEU A 290 1.25 -0.30 19.40
C LEU A 290 1.25 -1.47 20.36
N MET A 291 1.93 -2.56 20.02
CA MET A 291 2.08 -3.74 20.89
C MET A 291 2.86 -3.43 22.17
N ALA A 292 3.80 -2.48 22.13
CA ALA A 292 4.53 -2.04 23.32
C ALA A 292 3.68 -1.13 24.25
N GLY A 293 2.51 -0.67 23.84
CA GLY A 293 1.59 0.13 24.65
C GLY A 293 2.09 1.55 25.00
N LYS A 294 3.08 2.06 24.25
CA LYS A 294 3.74 3.36 24.56
C LYS A 294 3.22 4.55 23.76
N GLY A 295 2.19 4.33 22.93
CA GLY A 295 1.76 5.32 21.92
C GLY A 295 2.77 5.40 20.76
N ILE A 296 2.37 6.10 19.69
CA ILE A 296 3.23 6.27 18.52
C ILE A 296 4.16 7.45 18.70
N GLU A 297 5.45 7.18 18.68
CA GLU A 297 6.49 8.21 18.67
C GLU A 297 7.07 8.35 17.26
N ARG A 298 7.15 9.60 16.79
CA ARG A 298 7.67 9.92 15.46
C ARG A 298 8.88 10.82 15.56
N GLY A 299 9.88 10.53 14.74
CA GLY A 299 11.00 11.45 14.53
C GLY A 299 10.54 12.74 13.87
N PHE A 300 11.17 13.83 14.22
CA PHE A 300 10.84 15.16 13.73
C PHE A 300 12.12 15.93 13.41
N LEU A 301 12.21 16.47 12.20
CA LEU A 301 13.37 17.25 11.77
C LEU A 301 13.15 18.75 11.96
N GLY A 302 11.90 19.21 11.90
CA GLY A 302 11.54 20.62 12.04
C GLY A 302 11.74 21.43 10.76
N VAL A 303 11.34 20.85 9.62
CA VAL A 303 11.33 21.50 8.30
C VAL A 303 10.02 21.22 7.58
N GLN A 304 9.66 22.09 6.65
CA GLN A 304 8.58 21.87 5.69
C GLN A 304 9.20 21.65 4.31
N PRO A 305 9.40 20.40 3.87
CA PRO A 305 9.97 20.13 2.57
C PRO A 305 8.99 20.46 1.45
N LEU A 306 9.50 20.91 0.31
CA LEU A 306 8.78 21.24 -0.91
C LEU A 306 9.37 20.46 -2.08
N ASP A 307 8.51 19.90 -2.93
CA ASP A 307 8.95 19.22 -4.15
C ASP A 307 9.64 20.19 -5.12
N LEU A 308 10.66 19.71 -5.79
CA LEU A 308 11.32 20.47 -6.85
C LEU A 308 10.51 20.36 -8.14
N ASN A 309 10.25 21.51 -8.75
CA ASN A 309 9.83 21.61 -10.15
C ASN A 309 11.04 21.95 -11.04
N GLN A 310 10.84 22.00 -12.36
CA GLN A 310 11.90 22.28 -13.32
C GLN A 310 12.56 23.63 -13.07
N ASP A 311 11.78 24.67 -12.80
CA ASP A 311 12.29 26.03 -12.59
C ASP A 311 13.18 26.12 -11.34
N LEU A 312 12.79 25.44 -10.26
CA LEU A 312 13.58 25.37 -9.03
C LEU A 312 14.86 24.57 -9.23
N ALA A 313 14.78 23.44 -9.95
CA ALA A 313 15.98 22.65 -10.25
C ALA A 313 17.01 23.47 -11.05
N GLU A 314 16.57 24.19 -12.08
CA GLU A 314 17.41 25.09 -12.88
C GLU A 314 18.00 26.23 -12.02
N TYR A 315 17.17 26.87 -11.18
CA TYR A 315 17.62 27.95 -10.29
C TYR A 315 18.73 27.49 -9.34
N PHE A 316 18.65 26.27 -8.79
CA PHE A 316 19.66 25.71 -7.91
C PHE A 316 20.81 25.01 -8.66
N GLY A 317 20.79 24.97 -10.00
CA GLY A 317 21.80 24.30 -10.81
C GLY A 317 21.83 22.78 -10.68
N LEU A 318 20.64 22.17 -10.43
CA LEU A 318 20.45 20.73 -10.38
C LEU A 318 20.17 20.19 -11.79
N LYS A 319 20.50 18.92 -12.03
CA LYS A 319 20.31 18.27 -13.33
C LYS A 319 18.90 17.69 -13.53
N ASP A 320 18.20 17.44 -12.45
CA ASP A 320 16.88 16.86 -12.42
C ASP A 320 16.08 17.42 -11.23
N THR A 321 14.82 17.02 -11.12
CA THR A 321 13.90 17.46 -10.07
C THR A 321 13.91 16.55 -8.83
N LYS A 322 14.92 15.69 -8.68
CA LYS A 322 15.06 14.81 -7.51
C LYS A 322 15.57 15.58 -6.30
N GLY A 323 15.02 15.25 -5.16
CA GLY A 323 15.29 15.93 -3.90
C GLY A 323 14.15 16.83 -3.47
N VAL A 324 14.32 17.46 -2.32
CA VAL A 324 13.33 18.36 -1.72
C VAL A 324 13.97 19.64 -1.26
N LEU A 325 13.37 20.76 -1.63
CA LEU A 325 13.76 22.08 -1.17
C LEU A 325 13.32 22.29 0.27
N ILE A 326 14.17 22.94 1.07
CA ILE A 326 13.87 23.39 2.43
C ILE A 326 13.71 24.91 2.44
N PRO A 327 12.49 25.42 2.25
CA PRO A 327 12.25 26.87 2.25
C PRO A 327 12.40 27.49 3.64
N GLU A 328 12.21 26.71 4.72
CA GLU A 328 12.29 27.21 6.08
C GLU A 328 12.77 26.13 7.04
N VAL A 329 13.53 26.55 8.05
CA VAL A 329 13.99 25.69 9.15
C VAL A 329 13.48 26.27 10.45
N SER A 330 12.72 25.48 11.21
CA SER A 330 12.16 25.92 12.50
C SER A 330 13.28 26.16 13.52
N GLU A 331 13.22 27.28 14.24
CA GLU A 331 14.19 27.61 15.27
C GLU A 331 14.23 26.53 16.38
N GLY A 332 15.44 26.21 16.85
CA GLY A 332 15.63 25.21 17.90
C GLY A 332 15.39 23.77 17.51
N SER A 333 14.96 23.49 16.27
CA SER A 333 14.68 22.15 15.75
C SER A 333 15.95 21.31 15.54
N ALA A 334 15.76 20.00 15.34
CA ALA A 334 16.83 19.08 14.93
C ALA A 334 17.56 19.57 13.65
N ALA A 335 16.84 20.10 12.69
CA ALA A 335 17.39 20.67 11.47
C ALA A 335 18.29 21.89 11.75
N ALA A 336 17.82 22.82 12.57
CA ALA A 336 18.59 24.02 12.95
C ALA A 336 19.86 23.63 13.71
N LYS A 337 19.77 22.72 14.69
CA LYS A 337 20.91 22.17 15.45
C LYS A 337 21.94 21.49 14.55
N ALA A 338 21.48 20.80 13.52
CA ALA A 338 22.34 20.12 12.54
C ALA A 338 22.99 21.09 11.51
N GLY A 339 22.55 22.35 11.49
CA GLY A 339 23.06 23.35 10.56
C GLY A 339 22.43 23.31 9.17
N LEU A 340 21.24 22.74 9.02
CA LEU A 340 20.40 22.87 7.84
C LEU A 340 19.98 24.35 7.70
N LYS A 341 19.87 24.85 6.49
CA LYS A 341 19.58 26.25 6.23
C LYS A 341 18.45 26.38 5.20
N HIS A 342 17.87 27.57 5.18
CA HIS A 342 17.00 28.02 4.10
C HIS A 342 17.66 27.82 2.73
N ASN A 343 16.92 27.35 1.77
CA ASN A 343 17.35 27.01 0.40
C ASN A 343 18.32 25.83 0.26
N ASP A 344 18.50 25.01 1.28
CA ASP A 344 19.11 23.70 1.07
C ASP A 344 18.17 22.79 0.27
N VAL A 345 18.72 21.97 -0.61
CA VAL A 345 17.98 20.88 -1.23
C VAL A 345 18.50 19.57 -0.66
N ILE A 346 17.65 18.79 -0.01
CA ILE A 346 18.00 17.45 0.48
C ILE A 346 17.89 16.48 -0.70
N LEU A 347 19.00 15.84 -1.04
CA LEU A 347 19.09 14.87 -2.14
C LEU A 347 18.99 13.43 -1.66
N GLU A 348 19.55 13.13 -0.48
CA GLU A 348 19.58 11.75 0.07
C GLU A 348 19.35 11.76 1.58
N LEU A 349 18.69 10.71 2.06
CA LEU A 349 18.51 10.41 3.48
C LEU A 349 19.15 9.04 3.77
N ASN A 350 20.20 9.01 4.60
CA ASN A 350 20.99 7.81 4.92
C ASN A 350 21.61 7.11 3.68
N GLY A 351 21.81 7.83 2.59
CA GLY A 351 22.32 7.31 1.31
C GLY A 351 21.24 6.95 0.31
N ASP A 352 19.97 6.88 0.73
CA ASP A 352 18.84 6.66 -0.16
C ASP A 352 18.41 7.96 -0.84
N PRO A 353 18.14 7.98 -2.15
CA PRO A 353 17.61 9.14 -2.84
C PRO A 353 16.27 9.60 -2.22
N VAL A 354 16.08 10.92 -2.14
CA VAL A 354 14.81 11.54 -1.76
C VAL A 354 14.06 11.92 -3.02
N GLU A 355 12.88 11.32 -3.23
CA GLU A 355 12.12 11.50 -4.47
C GLU A 355 11.03 12.57 -4.37
N SER A 356 10.43 12.75 -3.17
CA SER A 356 9.36 13.72 -2.92
C SER A 356 9.32 14.18 -1.46
N ALA A 357 8.66 15.32 -1.22
CA ALA A 357 8.47 15.91 0.10
C ALA A 357 7.68 14.95 1.03
N ASP A 358 6.66 14.32 0.51
CA ASP A 358 5.83 13.38 1.29
C ASP A 358 6.60 12.10 1.63
N ALA A 359 7.35 11.54 0.67
CA ALA A 359 8.20 10.38 0.93
C ALA A 359 9.28 10.69 1.98
N PHE A 360 9.90 11.86 1.89
CA PHE A 360 10.88 12.33 2.86
C PHE A 360 10.24 12.48 4.26
N ARG A 361 9.10 13.16 4.35
CA ARG A 361 8.35 13.35 5.60
C ARG A 361 7.97 12.02 6.23
N SER A 362 7.45 11.09 5.43
CA SER A 362 7.07 9.75 5.88
C SER A 362 8.27 8.96 6.39
N LYS A 363 9.41 8.97 5.69
CA LYS A 363 10.65 8.31 6.14
C LYS A 363 11.15 8.89 7.46
N ILE A 364 11.21 10.22 7.61
CA ILE A 364 11.63 10.88 8.87
C ILE A 364 10.73 10.48 10.03
N ALA A 365 9.40 10.46 9.82
CA ALA A 365 8.43 10.12 10.86
C ALA A 365 8.52 8.66 11.34
N MET A 366 9.08 7.75 10.53
CA MET A 366 9.26 6.34 10.91
C MET A 366 10.50 6.09 11.78
N PHE A 367 11.43 7.03 11.87
CA PHE A 367 12.52 6.94 12.82
C PHE A 367 12.05 7.27 14.24
N LYS A 368 12.69 6.66 15.23
CA LYS A 368 12.46 7.01 16.64
C LYS A 368 13.10 8.37 16.95
N PRO A 369 12.51 9.15 17.87
CA PRO A 369 13.19 10.31 18.44
C PRO A 369 14.59 9.93 18.98
N GLY A 370 15.57 10.81 18.79
CA GLY A 370 16.97 10.58 19.15
C GLY A 370 17.79 9.80 18.10
N THR A 371 17.14 9.35 17.00
CA THR A 371 17.89 8.70 15.91
C THR A 371 18.71 9.71 15.14
N GLU A 372 19.96 9.38 14.87
CA GLU A 372 20.83 10.16 13.97
C GLU A 372 20.55 9.76 12.52
N VAL A 373 20.31 10.76 11.69
CA VAL A 373 20.12 10.59 10.23
C VAL A 373 21.17 11.41 9.48
N LYS A 374 21.69 10.85 8.39
CA LYS A 374 22.62 11.54 7.49
C LYS A 374 21.85 12.12 6.31
N LEU A 375 22.01 13.41 6.07
CA LEU A 375 21.39 14.14 4.96
C LEU A 375 22.46 14.55 3.97
N THR A 376 22.39 14.09 2.74
CA THR A 376 23.19 14.66 1.64
C THR A 376 22.40 15.83 1.08
N ILE A 377 22.94 17.04 1.21
CA ILE A 377 22.30 18.27 0.76
C ILE A 377 23.06 18.93 -0.40
N TRP A 378 22.34 19.70 -1.19
CA TRP A 378 22.87 20.63 -2.15
C TRP A 378 22.76 22.04 -1.61
N ARG A 379 23.92 22.72 -1.48
CA ARG A 379 24.03 24.09 -0.97
C ARG A 379 25.15 24.80 -1.71
N ASP A 380 24.89 25.98 -2.26
CA ASP A 380 25.89 26.83 -2.97
C ASP A 380 26.58 26.08 -4.13
N GLY A 381 25.84 25.30 -4.89
CA GLY A 381 26.38 24.55 -6.02
C GLY A 381 27.24 23.34 -5.63
N LYS A 382 27.19 22.86 -4.38
CA LYS A 382 28.02 21.74 -3.89
C LYS A 382 27.20 20.76 -3.03
N ARG A 383 27.55 19.49 -3.14
CA ARG A 383 27.04 18.45 -2.20
C ARG A 383 27.77 18.61 -0.86
N LYS A 384 26.99 18.53 0.22
CA LYS A 384 27.49 18.52 1.60
C LYS A 384 26.71 17.43 2.36
N THR A 385 27.34 16.82 3.36
CA THR A 385 26.67 15.86 4.26
C THR A 385 26.53 16.50 5.62
N ILE A 386 25.35 16.44 6.20
CA ILE A 386 25.03 16.85 7.58
C ILE A 386 24.43 15.67 8.33
N THR A 387 24.69 15.59 9.63
CA THR A 387 24.05 14.60 10.53
C THR A 387 23.10 15.36 11.44
N ALA A 388 21.85 14.91 11.49
CA ALA A 388 20.82 15.46 12.37
C ALA A 388 20.35 14.40 13.34
N THR A 389 20.21 14.73 14.64
CA THR A 389 19.56 13.91 15.64
C THR A 389 18.10 14.32 15.72
N LEU A 390 17.20 13.41 15.37
CA LEU A 390 15.76 13.72 15.29
C LEU A 390 15.16 14.04 16.67
N ASP A 391 14.41 15.12 16.74
CA ASP A 391 13.59 15.45 17.90
C ASP A 391 12.31 14.55 17.91
N LYS A 392 11.57 14.55 19.02
CA LYS A 392 10.21 13.99 19.08
C LYS A 392 9.25 14.96 18.41
N ARG A 393 8.37 14.44 17.54
CA ARG A 393 7.34 15.25 16.91
C ARG A 393 6.42 15.87 17.98
N PRO A 394 6.24 17.19 17.96
CA PRO A 394 5.26 17.86 18.82
C PRO A 394 3.82 17.40 18.50
N PRO A 395 2.88 17.55 19.43
CA PRO A 395 1.45 17.39 19.14
C PRO A 395 1.02 18.25 17.95
N ILE A 396 0.01 17.77 17.20
CA ILE A 396 -0.49 18.49 15.99
C ILE A 396 -0.95 19.90 16.32
N GLU A 397 -1.56 20.10 17.47
CA GLU A 397 -2.06 21.39 17.95
C GLU A 397 -0.93 22.43 18.06
N GLU A 398 0.26 22.01 18.46
CA GLU A 398 1.43 22.89 18.54
C GLU A 398 1.99 23.24 17.15
N LEU A 399 1.87 22.32 16.19
CA LEU A 399 2.34 22.54 14.82
C LEU A 399 1.39 23.42 14.01
N THR A 400 0.09 23.35 14.26
CA THR A 400 -0.94 24.09 13.53
C THR A 400 -1.37 25.40 14.20
N GLY A 401 -0.91 25.67 15.42
CA GLY A 401 -1.33 26.83 16.20
C GLY A 401 -2.80 26.79 16.60
N THR A 402 -3.46 25.65 16.47
CA THR A 402 -4.88 25.48 16.82
C THR A 402 -4.99 25.25 18.34
N PRO A 403 -5.82 26.01 19.08
CA PRO A 403 -6.00 25.79 20.52
C PRO A 403 -6.58 24.38 20.77
N LYS A 404 -6.09 23.69 21.82
CA LYS A 404 -6.74 22.47 22.31
C LYS A 404 -8.24 22.71 22.46
N ALA A 405 -9.05 21.87 21.82
CA ALA A 405 -10.46 21.76 22.19
C ALA A 405 -10.53 21.30 23.65
N VAL A 406 -11.10 22.14 24.51
CA VAL A 406 -11.31 21.89 25.95
C VAL A 406 -12.50 20.95 26.14
#